data_71d213c0d54394fc9e956bfc605a2103
#
_entry.id   71d213c0d54394fc9e956bfc605a2103
#
_cell.length_a   1.000
_cell.length_b   1.000
_cell.length_c   1.000
_cell.angle_alpha   90.00
_cell.angle_beta   90.00
_cell.angle_gamma   90.00
#
_symmetry.space_group_name_H-M   'P 1'
#
loop_
_entity.id
_entity.type
_entity.pdbx_description
1 polymer ?
#
loop_
_entity_poly.entity_id
_entity_poly.type
_entity_poly.pdbx_seq_one_letter_code
_entity_poly.pdbx_strand_id
1 'polypeptide(L)'
;MANALNITENEIDARYPVVYGNTGQWTLCIPIAHIKSFEKMKPNTEAFPNILKEMPKASVHPFSFSAFASDADMHARHFSSPFSGTIEDPVTGTGSGVMGAYYATFVEPARKENYDLIVEQGQELKKDGRVIVHIQHQDDLKIAITGTAVFVKKFMIDVE
;
A
#
# COMPACT_ATOMS: atom_id res chain seq x y z
N MET A 1 5.12 -11.39 -11.29
CA MET A 1 5.17 -10.57 -10.07
C MET A 1 5.29 -11.41 -8.81
N ALA A 2 4.54 -12.48 -8.64
CA ALA A 2 4.58 -13.32 -7.43
C ALA A 2 6.02 -13.76 -7.04
N ASN A 3 6.80 -14.27 -7.99
CA ASN A 3 8.20 -14.65 -7.75
C ASN A 3 9.08 -13.50 -7.24
N ALA A 4 8.84 -12.27 -7.71
CA ALA A 4 9.62 -11.11 -7.26
C ALA A 4 9.26 -10.68 -5.82
N LEU A 5 8.14 -11.14 -5.29
CA LEU A 5 7.71 -10.97 -3.91
C LEU A 5 8.02 -12.18 -3.02
N ASN A 6 8.61 -13.26 -3.58
CA ASN A 6 8.84 -14.55 -2.92
C ASN A 6 7.54 -15.20 -2.41
N ILE A 7 6.48 -15.13 -3.21
CA ILE A 7 5.19 -15.79 -3.00
C ILE A 7 4.81 -16.59 -4.25
N THR A 8 3.80 -17.44 -4.14
CA THR A 8 3.22 -18.17 -5.27
C THR A 8 2.05 -17.39 -5.89
N GLU A 9 1.71 -17.69 -7.14
CA GLU A 9 0.59 -17.03 -7.82
C GLU A 9 -0.75 -17.24 -7.11
N ASN A 10 -0.94 -18.39 -6.48
CA ASN A 10 -2.16 -18.71 -5.70
C ASN A 10 -2.34 -17.84 -4.44
N GLU A 11 -1.33 -17.11 -4.03
CA GLU A 11 -1.41 -16.19 -2.89
C GLU A 11 -1.88 -14.79 -3.32
N ILE A 12 -1.88 -14.51 -4.62
CA ILE A 12 -2.57 -13.33 -5.16
C ILE A 12 -4.05 -13.65 -5.23
N ASP A 13 -4.89 -12.75 -4.72
CA ASP A 13 -6.34 -12.95 -4.69
C ASP A 13 -6.94 -12.73 -6.09
N ALA A 14 -7.19 -13.82 -6.79
CA ALA A 14 -7.74 -13.78 -8.16
C ALA A 14 -9.16 -13.22 -8.28
N ARG A 15 -9.85 -12.96 -7.16
CA ARG A 15 -11.19 -12.33 -7.18
C ARG A 15 -11.12 -10.85 -7.54
N TYR A 16 -9.96 -10.23 -7.40
CA TYR A 16 -9.77 -8.80 -7.58
C TYR A 16 -8.61 -8.51 -8.54
N PRO A 17 -8.68 -7.44 -9.33
CA PRO A 17 -7.66 -7.13 -10.33
C PRO A 17 -6.36 -6.62 -9.70
N VAL A 18 -5.24 -6.92 -10.34
CA VAL A 18 -3.96 -6.26 -10.08
C VAL A 18 -3.89 -5.03 -10.97
N VAL A 19 -3.83 -3.83 -10.38
CA VAL A 19 -3.93 -2.57 -11.12
C VAL A 19 -2.94 -1.53 -10.63
N TYR A 20 -2.56 -0.63 -11.53
CA TYR A 20 -1.84 0.58 -11.16
C TYR A 20 -2.78 1.68 -10.69
N GLY A 21 -2.37 2.40 -9.65
CA GLY A 21 -2.96 3.65 -9.23
C GLY A 21 -1.92 4.75 -9.09
N ASN A 22 -2.36 6.01 -9.02
CA ASN A 22 -1.47 7.16 -8.95
C ASN A 22 -2.02 8.22 -8.00
N THR A 23 -1.21 8.60 -7.02
CA THR A 23 -1.45 9.73 -6.09
C THR A 23 -0.25 10.68 -6.08
N GLY A 24 0.36 10.91 -7.26
CA GLY A 24 1.62 11.62 -7.47
C GLY A 24 2.77 10.68 -7.85
N GLN A 25 2.68 9.41 -7.46
CA GLN A 25 3.59 8.34 -7.88
C GLN A 25 2.79 7.10 -8.26
N TRP A 26 3.26 6.37 -9.27
CA TRP A 26 2.63 5.13 -9.69
C TRP A 26 2.90 4.00 -8.67
N THR A 27 1.86 3.30 -8.33
CA THR A 27 1.87 2.17 -7.38
C THR A 27 1.08 1.02 -7.98
N LEU A 28 1.67 -0.18 -8.03
CA LEU A 28 0.98 -1.40 -8.40
C LEU A 28 0.31 -1.99 -7.15
N CYS A 29 -1.01 -2.00 -7.12
CA CYS A 29 -1.81 -2.63 -6.08
C CYS A 29 -1.99 -4.12 -6.37
N ILE A 30 -1.65 -4.96 -5.39
CA ILE A 30 -1.74 -6.42 -5.50
C ILE A 30 -2.56 -6.97 -4.33
N PRO A 31 -3.79 -7.43 -4.55
CA PRO A 31 -4.58 -8.08 -3.51
C PRO A 31 -3.98 -9.44 -3.16
N ILE A 32 -3.83 -9.70 -1.86
CA ILE A 32 -3.26 -10.93 -1.31
C ILE A 32 -4.34 -11.71 -0.56
N ALA A 33 -4.50 -12.98 -0.89
CA ALA A 33 -5.58 -13.82 -0.38
C ALA A 33 -5.44 -14.14 1.11
N HIS A 34 -4.21 -14.27 1.62
CA HIS A 34 -3.95 -14.73 2.99
C HIS A 34 -2.95 -13.82 3.70
N ILE A 35 -3.33 -13.32 4.87
CA ILE A 35 -2.50 -12.44 5.70
C ILE A 35 -1.12 -13.06 6.02
N LYS A 36 -1.04 -14.35 6.24
CA LYS A 36 0.23 -15.04 6.50
C LYS A 36 1.25 -15.01 5.36
N SER A 37 0.81 -14.68 4.14
CA SER A 37 1.71 -14.54 3.00
C SER A 37 2.69 -13.37 3.17
N PHE A 38 2.30 -12.35 3.92
CA PHE A 38 3.14 -11.17 4.16
C PHE A 38 4.40 -11.49 4.95
N GLU A 39 4.33 -12.41 5.93
CA GLU A 39 5.46 -12.80 6.78
C GLU A 39 6.66 -13.35 5.97
N LYS A 40 6.40 -14.02 4.85
CA LYS A 40 7.43 -14.62 4.00
C LYS A 40 7.87 -13.79 2.81
N MET A 41 7.17 -12.67 2.53
CA MET A 41 7.53 -11.80 1.40
C MET A 41 8.94 -11.24 1.56
N LYS A 42 9.74 -11.42 0.51
CA LYS A 42 11.09 -10.86 0.36
C LYS A 42 11.18 -10.22 -1.02
N PRO A 43 11.03 -8.90 -1.12
CA PRO A 43 10.96 -8.25 -2.42
C PRO A 43 12.32 -8.25 -3.12
N ASN A 44 12.33 -8.64 -4.37
CA ASN A 44 13.43 -8.38 -5.31
C ASN A 44 13.09 -7.12 -6.10
N THR A 45 13.32 -5.96 -5.49
CA THR A 45 12.96 -4.66 -6.08
C THR A 45 13.73 -4.36 -7.36
N GLU A 46 14.94 -4.89 -7.53
CA GLU A 46 15.75 -4.72 -8.74
C GLU A 46 15.09 -5.39 -9.97
N ALA A 47 14.27 -6.41 -9.76
CA ALA A 47 13.52 -7.04 -10.83
C ALA A 47 12.28 -6.24 -11.28
N PHE A 48 11.78 -5.31 -10.46
CA PHE A 48 10.53 -4.59 -10.71
C PHE A 48 10.51 -3.86 -12.07
N PRO A 49 11.53 -3.11 -12.51
CA PRO A 49 11.49 -2.41 -13.80
C PRO A 49 11.31 -3.33 -15.00
N ASN A 50 11.82 -4.55 -14.92
CA ASN A 50 11.69 -5.54 -16.00
C ASN A 50 10.32 -6.21 -16.01
N ILE A 51 9.63 -6.25 -14.87
CA ILE A 51 8.30 -6.84 -14.71
C ILE A 51 7.22 -5.79 -14.97
N LEU A 52 7.42 -4.58 -14.44
CA LEU A 52 6.49 -3.44 -14.53
C LEU A 52 6.73 -2.63 -15.82
N LYS A 53 6.64 -3.29 -16.98
CA LYS A 53 7.04 -2.70 -18.28
C LYS A 53 6.29 -1.39 -18.61
N GLU A 54 5.04 -1.26 -18.19
CA GLU A 54 4.24 -0.07 -18.42
C GLU A 54 4.66 1.09 -17.51
N MET A 55 5.01 0.78 -16.25
CA MET A 55 5.41 1.76 -15.23
C MET A 55 6.67 1.29 -14.50
N PRO A 56 7.87 1.32 -15.15
CA PRO A 56 9.10 0.72 -14.59
C PRO A 56 9.58 1.36 -13.29
N LYS A 57 9.10 2.57 -12.97
CA LYS A 57 9.42 3.30 -11.74
C LYS A 57 8.35 3.17 -10.66
N ALA A 58 7.30 2.38 -10.87
CA ALA A 58 6.26 2.19 -9.89
C ALA A 58 6.78 1.45 -8.65
N SER A 59 6.20 1.76 -7.51
CA SER A 59 6.27 0.95 -6.30
C SER A 59 5.28 -0.22 -6.39
N VAL A 60 5.43 -1.19 -5.49
CA VAL A 60 4.54 -2.35 -5.38
C VAL A 60 3.91 -2.38 -4.01
N HIS A 61 2.59 -2.41 -3.95
CA HIS A 61 1.80 -2.34 -2.72
C HIS A 61 0.89 -3.56 -2.59
N PRO A 62 1.42 -4.70 -2.09
CA PRO A 62 0.58 -5.83 -1.73
C PRO A 62 -0.25 -5.47 -0.49
N PHE A 63 -1.52 -5.88 -0.49
CA PHE A 63 -2.44 -5.64 0.61
C PHE A 63 -3.43 -6.80 0.79
N SER A 64 -4.01 -6.92 1.97
CA SER A 64 -5.04 -7.90 2.31
C SER A 64 -6.25 -7.21 2.94
N PHE A 65 -7.44 -7.77 2.73
CA PHE A 65 -8.68 -7.39 3.42
C PHE A 65 -8.80 -8.02 4.82
N SER A 66 -7.69 -8.47 5.36
CA SER A 66 -7.54 -8.95 6.74
C SER A 66 -6.34 -8.28 7.35
N ALA A 67 -6.37 -8.06 8.65
CA ALA A 67 -5.29 -7.45 9.42
C ALA A 67 -4.83 -8.39 10.54
N PHE A 68 -3.63 -8.18 11.07
CA PHE A 68 -3.14 -8.87 12.28
C PHE A 68 -3.77 -8.28 13.54
N ALA A 69 -3.94 -6.95 13.55
CA ALA A 69 -4.52 -6.23 14.68
C ALA A 69 -6.04 -6.12 14.53
N SER A 70 -6.76 -6.25 15.64
CA SER A 70 -8.23 -6.17 15.66
C SER A 70 -8.79 -4.76 15.46
N ASP A 71 -7.94 -3.74 15.53
CA ASP A 71 -8.27 -2.33 15.32
C ASP A 71 -8.00 -1.86 13.89
N ALA A 72 -7.61 -2.77 12.98
CA ALA A 72 -7.35 -2.47 11.58
C ALA A 72 -8.25 -3.30 10.66
N ASP A 73 -8.65 -2.69 9.54
CA ASP A 73 -9.49 -3.31 8.53
C ASP A 73 -8.66 -4.05 7.47
N MET A 74 -7.46 -3.55 7.20
CA MET A 74 -6.59 -4.03 6.13
C MET A 74 -5.13 -4.04 6.59
N HIS A 75 -4.37 -4.96 5.99
CA HIS A 75 -2.92 -5.02 6.14
C HIS A 75 -2.24 -4.73 4.80
N ALA A 76 -1.11 -4.02 4.83
CA ALA A 76 -0.33 -3.73 3.64
C ALA A 76 1.17 -3.74 3.90
N ARG A 77 1.94 -3.95 2.84
CA ARG A 77 3.37 -3.63 2.77
C ARG A 77 3.62 -2.75 1.54
N HIS A 78 4.64 -1.89 1.60
CA HIS A 78 4.98 -1.02 0.49
C HIS A 78 6.43 -1.22 0.08
N PHE A 79 6.63 -1.91 -1.04
CA PHE A 79 7.95 -2.13 -1.62
C PHE A 79 8.27 -1.01 -2.59
N SER A 80 9.30 -0.27 -2.26
CA SER A 80 9.69 0.92 -2.98
C SER A 80 10.22 0.60 -4.38
N SER A 81 10.09 1.56 -5.28
CA SER A 81 10.81 1.53 -6.55
C SER A 81 12.33 1.42 -6.29
N PRO A 82 13.08 0.66 -7.09
CA PRO A 82 14.54 0.56 -6.93
C PRO A 82 15.27 1.89 -7.11
N PHE A 83 14.58 2.90 -7.63
CA PHE A 83 15.10 4.27 -7.81
C PHE A 83 14.89 5.19 -6.60
N SER A 84 14.23 4.73 -5.56
CA SER A 84 13.88 5.54 -4.38
C SER A 84 14.95 5.56 -3.28
N GLY A 85 15.92 4.64 -3.34
CA GLY A 85 16.96 4.50 -2.31
C GLY A 85 16.55 3.71 -1.07
N THR A 86 15.31 3.20 -1.02
CA THR A 86 14.80 2.32 0.04
C THR A 86 14.20 1.06 -0.55
N ILE A 87 14.21 -0.05 0.19
CA ILE A 87 13.59 -1.31 -0.25
C ILE A 87 12.10 -1.34 0.12
N GLU A 88 11.78 -0.90 1.32
CA GLU A 88 10.44 -0.92 1.87
C GLU A 88 10.19 0.29 2.75
N ASP A 89 9.01 0.88 2.63
CA ASP A 89 8.55 1.98 3.47
C ASP A 89 7.64 1.42 4.58
N PRO A 90 7.93 1.70 5.85
CA PRO A 90 7.15 1.16 6.96
C PRO A 90 5.70 1.67 7.02
N VAL A 91 5.44 2.90 6.60
CA VAL A 91 4.08 3.49 6.59
C VAL A 91 3.94 4.45 5.41
N THR A 92 3.06 4.11 4.47
CA THR A 92 2.97 4.82 3.19
C THR A 92 1.58 5.40 2.96
N GLY A 93 1.45 6.70 3.18
CA GLY A 93 0.18 7.41 2.95
C GLY A 93 -0.28 7.37 1.50
N THR A 94 0.64 7.61 0.54
CA THR A 94 0.32 7.60 -0.90
C THR A 94 -0.16 6.22 -1.38
N GLY A 95 0.50 5.14 -0.93
CA GLY A 95 0.07 3.77 -1.22
C GLY A 95 -1.30 3.45 -0.64
N SER A 96 -1.54 3.83 0.62
CA SER A 96 -2.83 3.66 1.28
C SER A 96 -3.94 4.46 0.59
N GLY A 97 -3.63 5.65 0.07
CA GLY A 97 -4.59 6.45 -0.70
C GLY A 97 -5.01 5.76 -2.02
N VAL A 98 -4.05 5.18 -2.76
CA VAL A 98 -4.36 4.36 -3.94
C VAL A 98 -5.22 3.15 -3.56
N MET A 99 -4.87 2.48 -2.45
CA MET A 99 -5.60 1.32 -1.97
C MET A 99 -7.04 1.67 -1.56
N GLY A 100 -7.28 2.85 -0.98
CA GLY A 100 -8.63 3.33 -0.69
C GLY A 100 -9.47 3.52 -1.95
N ALA A 101 -8.90 4.13 -3.00
CA ALA A 101 -9.56 4.25 -4.30
C ALA A 101 -9.83 2.88 -4.93
N TYR A 102 -8.89 1.95 -4.79
CA TYR A 102 -9.04 0.55 -5.19
C TYR A 102 -10.24 -0.10 -4.49
N TYR A 103 -10.32 0.05 -3.17
CA TYR A 103 -11.40 -0.54 -2.36
C TYR A 103 -12.77 -0.04 -2.82
N ALA A 104 -12.92 1.28 -2.94
CA ALA A 104 -14.17 1.88 -3.40
C ALA A 104 -14.55 1.46 -4.83
N THR A 105 -13.56 1.16 -5.68
CA THR A 105 -13.80 0.85 -7.09
C THR A 105 -14.09 -0.64 -7.33
N PHE A 106 -13.36 -1.52 -6.66
CA PHE A 106 -13.38 -2.96 -6.98
C PHE A 106 -13.97 -3.84 -5.88
N VAL A 107 -14.03 -3.36 -4.63
CA VAL A 107 -14.50 -4.16 -3.49
C VAL A 107 -15.93 -3.77 -3.13
N GLU A 108 -16.18 -2.49 -2.92
CA GLU A 108 -17.51 -1.96 -2.57
C GLU A 108 -18.02 -0.90 -3.56
N PRO A 109 -18.11 -1.18 -4.87
CA PRO A 109 -18.48 -0.17 -5.88
C PRO A 109 -19.92 0.35 -5.73
N ALA A 110 -20.78 -0.38 -5.05
CA ALA A 110 -22.18 0.01 -4.80
C ALA A 110 -22.34 0.91 -3.57
N ARG A 111 -21.33 0.96 -2.67
CA ARG A 111 -21.39 1.80 -1.47
C ARG A 111 -21.21 3.27 -1.85
N LYS A 112 -22.13 4.11 -1.39
CA LYS A 112 -22.15 5.57 -1.70
C LYS A 112 -22.04 6.44 -0.45
N GLU A 113 -22.08 5.85 0.73
CA GLU A 113 -21.83 6.56 1.98
C GLU A 113 -20.34 6.85 2.13
N ASN A 114 -20.03 7.89 2.88
CA ASN A 114 -18.66 8.13 3.32
C ASN A 114 -18.28 7.12 4.40
N TYR A 115 -17.03 6.64 4.36
CA TYR A 115 -16.51 5.69 5.35
C TYR A 115 -14.99 5.77 5.44
N ASP A 116 -14.48 5.24 6.53
CA ASP A 116 -13.05 5.15 6.78
C ASP A 116 -12.60 3.69 6.73
N LEU A 117 -11.35 3.47 6.33
CA LEU A 117 -10.63 2.21 6.45
C LEU A 117 -9.36 2.45 7.25
N ILE A 118 -9.09 1.60 8.22
CA ILE A 118 -7.84 1.62 8.98
C ILE A 118 -6.89 0.59 8.38
N VAL A 119 -5.77 1.08 7.87
CA VAL A 119 -4.72 0.26 7.27
C VAL A 119 -3.57 0.14 8.25
N GLU A 120 -3.20 -1.09 8.60
CA GLU A 120 -1.96 -1.36 9.31
C GLU A 120 -0.82 -1.63 8.32
N GLN A 121 0.38 -1.16 8.64
CA GLN A 121 1.59 -1.37 7.84
C GLN A 121 2.82 -1.32 8.73
N GLY A 122 3.87 -2.05 8.37
CA GLY A 122 5.18 -1.98 9.01
C GLY A 122 5.46 -3.05 10.07
N GLN A 123 4.55 -3.96 10.32
CA GLN A 123 4.72 -5.05 11.31
C GLN A 123 5.96 -5.89 11.02
N GLU A 124 6.23 -6.24 9.77
CA GLU A 124 7.37 -7.02 9.32
C GLU A 124 8.71 -6.28 9.52
N LEU A 125 8.64 -4.95 9.55
CA LEU A 125 9.78 -4.07 9.86
C LEU A 125 9.90 -3.73 11.35
N LYS A 126 9.00 -4.26 12.19
CA LYS A 126 8.88 -3.90 13.63
C LYS A 126 8.66 -2.39 13.84
N LYS A 127 7.90 -1.79 12.94
CA LYS A 127 7.53 -0.37 12.93
C LYS A 127 6.03 -0.26 12.66
N ASP A 128 5.25 -0.79 13.59
CA ASP A 128 3.79 -0.80 13.48
C ASP A 128 3.24 0.62 13.33
N GLY A 129 2.47 0.84 12.27
CA GLY A 129 1.84 2.11 11.95
C GLY A 129 0.41 1.93 11.47
N ARG A 130 -0.34 3.04 11.49
CA ARG A 130 -1.72 3.11 11.02
C ARG A 130 -1.89 4.28 10.07
N VAL A 131 -2.62 4.03 8.99
CA VAL A 131 -3.13 5.08 8.09
C VAL A 131 -4.64 4.96 8.07
N ILE A 132 -5.34 6.03 8.38
CA ILE A 132 -6.79 6.12 8.20
C ILE A 132 -7.02 6.66 6.80
N VAL A 133 -7.74 5.90 5.99
CA VAL A 133 -8.12 6.26 4.64
C VAL A 133 -9.58 6.67 4.64
N HIS A 134 -9.84 7.94 4.38
CA HIS A 134 -11.18 8.50 4.30
C HIS A 134 -11.69 8.40 2.87
N ILE A 135 -12.74 7.64 2.65
CA ILE A 135 -13.39 7.46 1.36
C ILE A 135 -14.66 8.30 1.35
N GLN A 136 -14.69 9.30 0.48
CA GLN A 136 -15.77 10.26 0.41
C GLN A 136 -16.44 10.22 -0.96
N HIS A 137 -17.73 9.94 -0.96
CA HIS A 137 -18.60 9.96 -2.12
C HIS A 137 -19.32 11.30 -2.19
N GLN A 138 -18.88 12.14 -3.12
CA GLN A 138 -19.52 13.41 -3.49
C GLN A 138 -19.89 13.36 -4.97
N ASP A 139 -19.74 14.46 -5.71
CA ASP A 139 -19.88 14.45 -7.17
C ASP A 139 -18.83 13.50 -7.79
N ASP A 140 -17.62 13.49 -7.21
CA ASP A 140 -16.51 12.58 -7.53
C ASP A 140 -16.05 11.81 -6.29
N LEU A 141 -15.39 10.66 -6.53
CA LEU A 141 -14.71 9.91 -5.47
C LEU A 141 -13.50 10.70 -4.97
N LYS A 142 -13.50 11.05 -3.69
CA LYS A 142 -12.37 11.71 -3.02
C LYS A 142 -11.76 10.80 -1.97
N ILE A 143 -10.44 10.71 -1.99
CA ILE A 143 -9.67 9.96 -1.01
C ILE A 143 -8.80 10.94 -0.24
N ALA A 144 -8.91 10.90 1.07
CA ALA A 144 -8.00 11.59 1.98
C ALA A 144 -7.36 10.60 2.94
N ILE A 145 -6.22 10.94 3.50
CA ILE A 145 -5.50 10.10 4.46
C ILE A 145 -5.18 10.88 5.72
N THR A 146 -5.20 10.18 6.85
CA THR A 146 -4.73 10.68 8.15
C THR A 146 -3.73 9.68 8.73
N GLY A 147 -2.65 10.18 9.29
CA GLY A 147 -1.64 9.41 10.01
C GLY A 147 -1.16 10.16 11.24
N THR A 148 -0.32 9.50 12.03
CA THR A 148 0.32 10.10 13.20
C THR A 148 1.78 10.43 12.91
N ALA A 149 2.32 11.41 13.61
CA ALA A 149 3.72 11.76 13.56
C ALA A 149 4.27 11.97 14.97
N VAL A 150 5.53 11.62 15.16
CA VAL A 150 6.24 11.84 16.42
C VAL A 150 7.42 12.77 16.21
N PHE A 151 7.65 13.67 17.16
CA PHE A 151 8.82 14.51 17.15
C PHE A 151 10.06 13.68 17.51
N VAL A 152 11.07 13.64 16.62
CA VAL A 152 12.29 12.87 16.84
C VAL A 152 13.43 13.76 17.31
N LYS A 153 13.74 14.83 16.57
CA LYS A 153 14.81 15.78 16.91
C LYS A 153 14.65 17.11 16.17
N LYS A 154 15.29 18.14 16.70
CA LYS A 154 15.49 19.45 16.03
C LYS A 154 16.95 19.55 15.55
N PHE A 155 17.16 20.08 14.37
CA PHE A 155 18.47 20.43 13.84
C PHE A 155 18.39 21.77 13.11
N MET A 156 19.54 22.44 13.01
CA MET A 156 19.67 23.69 12.25
C MET A 156 20.26 23.36 10.89
N ILE A 157 19.78 24.04 9.87
CA ILE A 157 20.35 24.02 8.52
C ILE A 157 20.72 25.46 8.17
N ASP A 158 21.99 25.70 7.88
CA ASP A 158 22.42 26.95 7.31
C ASP A 158 22.16 26.94 5.79
N VAL A 159 21.45 27.93 5.32
CA VAL A 159 21.12 28.09 3.90
C VAL A 159 21.99 29.23 3.38
N GLU A 160 22.92 28.91 2.49
CA GLU A 160 23.75 29.92 1.76
C GLU A 160 22.98 30.53 0.59
#